data_2115e2e2a6149c9a3d0c3a75d5bae4f1
#
_entry.id   2115e2e2a6149c9a3d0c3a75d5bae4f1
#
_cell.length_a   1.000
_cell.length_b   1.000
_cell.length_c   1.000
_cell.angle_alpha   90.00
_cell.angle_beta   90.00
_cell.angle_gamma   90.00
#
_symmetry.space_group_name_H-M   'P 1'
#
loop_
_entity.id
_entity.type
_entity.pdbx_description
1 polymer ?
#
loop_
_entity_poly.entity_id
_entity_poly.type
_entity_poly.pdbx_seq_one_letter_code
_entity_poly.pdbx_strand_id
1 'polypeptide(L)'
;LLVADEVIGGFGRTGEWFAHQHFGFEPDLITMAKGLTSGYVPMGAVGIHERVARPIIDNGEFNHGLTYSGHPVAAAVAVANLKLLRDEGIVERVKTDIGPYFQRRLRDALGDHPIVGEIAGAGLVAGVQLARDRSRRERFGADVDIGTICRDFCFNGNLIMRATGDRMLLSPPLVIREAEVDEIVDKAKRAFDATAERVGRAR
;
A
#
# COMPACT_ATOMS: atom_id res chain seq x y z
N LEU A 1 -5.95 -9.55 -22.12
CA LEU A 1 -6.64 -8.74 -21.10
C LEU A 1 -5.65 -8.29 -20.04
N LEU A 2 -5.77 -7.05 -19.61
CA LEU A 2 -5.00 -6.48 -18.51
C LEU A 2 -5.89 -6.38 -17.28
N VAL A 3 -5.44 -6.98 -16.18
CA VAL A 3 -6.14 -6.93 -14.88
C VAL A 3 -5.31 -6.07 -13.93
N ALA A 4 -5.89 -4.98 -13.42
CA ALA A 4 -5.30 -4.18 -12.36
C ALA A 4 -5.80 -4.69 -11.00
N ASP A 5 -4.88 -5.14 -10.15
CA ASP A 5 -5.18 -5.44 -8.75
C ASP A 5 -5.13 -4.15 -7.93
N GLU A 6 -6.30 -3.54 -7.76
CA GLU A 6 -6.49 -2.30 -7.00
C GLU A 6 -6.91 -2.53 -5.54
N VAL A 7 -6.79 -3.75 -5.06
CA VAL A 7 -7.15 -4.11 -3.68
C VAL A 7 -6.40 -3.28 -2.64
N ILE A 8 -5.16 -2.87 -2.91
CA ILE A 8 -4.38 -1.97 -2.07
C ILE A 8 -4.26 -0.58 -2.70
N GLY A 9 -4.06 -0.50 -4.03
CA GLY A 9 -3.83 0.74 -4.75
C GLY A 9 -5.04 1.66 -4.85
N GLY A 10 -6.23 1.10 -4.89
CA GLY A 10 -7.47 1.84 -5.06
C GLY A 10 -7.88 2.71 -3.86
N PHE A 11 -8.83 3.57 -4.14
CA PHE A 11 -9.51 4.46 -3.19
C PHE A 11 -8.57 5.46 -2.50
N GLY A 12 -7.69 6.09 -3.27
CA GLY A 12 -6.88 7.22 -2.81
C GLY A 12 -5.46 6.88 -2.35
N ARG A 13 -5.07 5.60 -2.30
CA ARG A 13 -3.78 5.18 -1.75
C ARG A 13 -2.57 5.82 -2.44
N THR A 14 -2.62 5.99 -3.76
CA THR A 14 -1.56 6.60 -4.58
C THR A 14 -1.76 8.10 -4.84
N GLY A 15 -2.83 8.69 -4.31
CA GLY A 15 -3.25 10.06 -4.62
C GLY A 15 -4.20 10.16 -5.82
N GLU A 16 -4.57 9.03 -6.40
CA GLU A 16 -5.64 8.90 -7.40
C GLU A 16 -6.72 7.96 -6.87
N TRP A 17 -7.93 7.99 -7.45
CA TRP A 17 -8.97 7.05 -7.06
C TRP A 17 -8.53 5.61 -7.25
N PHE A 18 -7.76 5.34 -8.31
CA PHE A 18 -7.17 4.04 -8.60
C PHE A 18 -5.72 4.18 -9.02
N ALA A 19 -4.87 3.23 -8.64
CA ALA A 19 -3.45 3.29 -8.93
C ALA A 19 -3.12 3.25 -10.43
N HIS A 20 -3.94 2.59 -11.25
CA HIS A 20 -3.75 2.58 -12.70
C HIS A 20 -3.77 4.00 -13.30
N GLN A 21 -4.53 4.95 -12.69
CA GLN A 21 -4.56 6.35 -13.11
C GLN A 21 -3.21 7.04 -12.82
N HIS A 22 -2.60 6.74 -11.67
CA HIS A 22 -1.27 7.24 -11.32
C HIS A 22 -0.19 6.75 -12.29
N PHE A 23 -0.30 5.50 -12.76
CA PHE A 23 0.66 4.89 -13.69
C PHE A 23 0.31 5.09 -15.17
N GLY A 24 -0.81 5.70 -15.48
CA GLY A 24 -1.19 6.08 -16.84
C GLY A 24 -1.54 4.92 -17.78
N PHE A 25 -2.22 3.87 -17.27
CA PHE A 25 -2.68 2.77 -18.11
C PHE A 25 -4.17 2.48 -17.91
N GLU A 26 -4.82 1.87 -18.89
CA GLU A 26 -6.24 1.48 -18.83
C GLU A 26 -6.37 -0.04 -18.72
N PRO A 27 -6.87 -0.58 -17.59
CA PRO A 27 -7.10 -2.00 -17.44
C PRO A 27 -8.43 -2.45 -18.07
N ASP A 28 -8.51 -3.72 -18.40
CA ASP A 28 -9.76 -4.38 -18.79
C ASP A 28 -10.63 -4.77 -17.60
N LEU A 29 -9.96 -5.14 -16.51
CA LEU A 29 -10.61 -5.49 -15.24
C LEU A 29 -9.87 -4.84 -14.09
N ILE A 30 -10.63 -4.47 -13.05
CA ILE A 30 -10.10 -3.90 -11.81
C ILE A 30 -10.63 -4.73 -10.66
N THR A 31 -9.75 -5.29 -9.83
CA THR A 31 -10.16 -5.92 -8.57
C THR A 31 -10.11 -4.92 -7.44
N MET A 32 -11.13 -4.87 -6.61
CA MET A 32 -11.31 -3.87 -5.54
C MET A 32 -11.71 -4.51 -4.23
N ALA A 33 -11.17 -4.02 -3.13
CA ALA A 33 -11.57 -4.39 -1.76
C ALA A 33 -11.09 -3.30 -0.77
N LYS A 34 -10.80 -3.65 0.46
CA LYS A 34 -10.19 -2.82 1.53
C LYS A 34 -10.69 -1.37 1.58
N GLY A 35 -10.09 -0.47 0.79
CA GLY A 35 -10.46 0.94 0.70
C GLY A 35 -11.90 1.18 0.26
N LEU A 36 -12.55 0.23 -0.40
CA LEU A 36 -13.95 0.29 -0.80
C LEU A 36 -14.88 0.55 0.41
N THR A 37 -14.60 -0.06 1.55
CA THR A 37 -15.35 0.10 2.80
C THR A 37 -14.50 0.60 3.96
N SER A 38 -13.25 1.02 3.71
CA SER A 38 -12.25 1.38 4.73
C SER A 38 -12.08 0.31 5.83
N GLY A 39 -12.37 -0.95 5.51
CA GLY A 39 -12.24 -2.08 6.43
C GLY A 39 -13.36 -2.23 7.45
N TYR A 40 -14.40 -1.42 7.43
CA TYR A 40 -15.52 -1.51 8.38
C TYR A 40 -16.36 -2.76 8.18
N VAL A 41 -16.56 -3.19 6.93
CA VAL A 41 -17.23 -4.44 6.58
C VAL A 41 -16.52 -5.14 5.43
N PRO A 42 -16.50 -6.49 5.38
CA PRO A 42 -15.93 -7.22 4.26
C PRO A 42 -16.72 -6.96 2.98
N MET A 43 -16.06 -6.46 1.95
CA MET A 43 -16.61 -6.30 0.61
C MET A 43 -15.50 -6.33 -0.42
N GLY A 44 -15.76 -6.96 -1.56
CA GLY A 44 -14.93 -6.88 -2.75
C GLY A 44 -15.80 -6.60 -3.97
N ALA A 45 -15.18 -6.08 -5.02
CA ALA A 45 -15.83 -5.82 -6.28
C ALA A 45 -14.86 -6.05 -7.44
N VAL A 46 -15.41 -6.29 -8.62
CA VAL A 46 -14.65 -6.33 -9.88
C VAL A 46 -15.31 -5.35 -10.84
N GLY A 47 -14.54 -4.38 -11.30
CA GLY A 47 -14.90 -3.53 -12.43
C GLY A 47 -14.53 -4.22 -13.72
N ILE A 48 -15.42 -4.23 -14.71
CA ILE A 48 -15.21 -4.89 -15.99
C ILE A 48 -15.44 -3.86 -17.10
N HIS A 49 -14.43 -3.64 -17.94
CA HIS A 49 -14.56 -2.75 -19.09
C HIS A 49 -15.64 -3.25 -20.05
N GLU A 50 -16.39 -2.34 -20.65
CA GLU A 50 -17.53 -2.67 -21.52
C GLU A 50 -17.16 -3.63 -22.67
N ARG A 51 -15.99 -3.49 -23.27
CA ARG A 51 -15.51 -4.39 -24.35
C ARG A 51 -15.40 -5.86 -23.92
N VAL A 52 -15.24 -6.12 -22.62
CA VAL A 52 -15.21 -7.47 -22.04
C VAL A 52 -16.59 -7.91 -21.58
N ALA A 53 -17.37 -7.00 -20.98
CA ALA A 53 -18.69 -7.30 -20.48
C ALA A 53 -19.73 -7.52 -21.60
N ARG A 54 -19.67 -6.70 -22.68
CA ARG A 54 -20.65 -6.72 -23.76
C ARG A 54 -20.83 -8.09 -24.42
N PRO A 55 -19.77 -8.80 -24.86
CA PRO A 55 -19.91 -10.13 -25.47
C PRO A 55 -20.56 -11.16 -24.52
N ILE A 56 -20.37 -11.02 -23.20
CA ILE A 56 -20.98 -11.92 -22.22
C ILE A 56 -22.47 -11.61 -22.10
N ILE A 57 -22.83 -10.32 -21.96
CA ILE A 57 -24.23 -9.86 -21.82
C ILE A 57 -25.05 -10.18 -23.08
N ASP A 58 -24.47 -9.96 -24.28
CA ASP A 58 -25.18 -10.11 -25.55
C ASP A 58 -25.34 -11.58 -25.96
N ASN A 59 -24.52 -12.50 -25.46
CA ASN A 59 -24.51 -13.91 -25.87
C ASN A 59 -24.94 -14.92 -24.79
N GLY A 60 -25.32 -14.48 -23.62
CA GLY A 60 -25.77 -15.40 -22.57
C GLY A 60 -25.85 -14.80 -21.19
N GLU A 61 -25.94 -15.69 -20.20
CA GLU A 61 -25.97 -15.34 -18.79
C GLU A 61 -24.60 -15.56 -18.16
N PHE A 62 -24.17 -14.62 -17.34
CA PHE A 62 -22.99 -14.80 -16.49
C PHE A 62 -23.41 -15.48 -15.16
N ASN A 63 -23.49 -16.81 -15.21
CA ASN A 63 -23.89 -17.64 -14.06
C ASN A 63 -22.79 -17.69 -12.98
N HIS A 64 -22.51 -16.55 -12.38
CA HIS A 64 -21.56 -16.44 -11.27
C HIS A 64 -22.12 -15.56 -10.16
N GLY A 65 -22.03 -16.05 -8.93
CA GLY A 65 -22.46 -15.31 -7.76
C GLY A 65 -22.20 -16.09 -6.48
N LEU A 66 -22.09 -15.36 -5.39
CA LEU A 66 -21.99 -15.91 -4.04
C LEU A 66 -23.23 -15.49 -3.26
N THR A 67 -23.66 -16.28 -2.27
CA THR A 67 -24.86 -16.03 -1.48
C THR A 67 -24.88 -14.61 -0.88
N TYR A 68 -23.71 -14.09 -0.47
CA TYR A 68 -23.58 -12.75 0.10
C TYR A 68 -23.21 -11.66 -0.89
N SER A 69 -23.21 -11.95 -2.20
CA SER A 69 -22.98 -10.89 -3.23
C SER A 69 -24.05 -9.81 -3.12
N GLY A 70 -23.63 -8.54 -3.20
CA GLY A 70 -24.55 -7.41 -3.10
C GLY A 70 -25.17 -7.21 -1.72
N HIS A 71 -24.52 -7.68 -0.64
CA HIS A 71 -25.05 -7.54 0.72
C HIS A 71 -25.41 -6.08 1.03
N PRO A 72 -26.67 -5.77 1.39
CA PRO A 72 -27.16 -4.39 1.45
C PRO A 72 -26.44 -3.54 2.50
N VAL A 73 -26.08 -4.11 3.65
CA VAL A 73 -25.32 -3.37 4.68
C VAL A 73 -23.91 -3.04 4.17
N ALA A 74 -23.21 -3.99 3.54
CA ALA A 74 -21.90 -3.75 2.99
C ALA A 74 -21.93 -2.68 1.87
N ALA A 75 -22.94 -2.75 1.00
CA ALA A 75 -23.15 -1.75 -0.05
C ALA A 75 -23.43 -0.36 0.52
N ALA A 76 -24.27 -0.25 1.56
CA ALA A 76 -24.56 1.03 2.23
C ALA A 76 -23.29 1.64 2.85
N VAL A 77 -22.46 0.82 3.52
CA VAL A 77 -21.16 1.26 4.07
C VAL A 77 -20.21 1.72 2.96
N ALA A 78 -20.12 0.97 1.86
CA ALA A 78 -19.29 1.36 0.72
C ALA A 78 -19.72 2.71 0.14
N VAL A 79 -21.02 2.91 -0.08
CA VAL A 79 -21.56 4.18 -0.58
C VAL A 79 -21.27 5.34 0.38
N ALA A 80 -21.44 5.14 1.69
CA ALA A 80 -21.13 6.16 2.69
C ALA A 80 -19.63 6.51 2.70
N ASN A 81 -18.77 5.49 2.67
CA ASN A 81 -17.33 5.66 2.64
C ASN A 81 -16.86 6.41 1.37
N LEU A 82 -17.35 6.04 0.20
CA LEU A 82 -16.96 6.68 -1.06
C LEU A 82 -17.42 8.15 -1.10
N LYS A 83 -18.60 8.46 -0.57
CA LYS A 83 -19.07 9.85 -0.42
C LYS A 83 -18.16 10.65 0.50
N LEU A 84 -17.78 10.09 1.65
CA LEU A 84 -16.91 10.74 2.61
C LEU A 84 -15.51 11.01 2.01
N LEU A 85 -14.89 10.02 1.34
CA LEU A 85 -13.61 10.19 0.65
C LEU A 85 -13.64 11.34 -0.36
N ARG A 86 -14.75 11.46 -1.10
CA ARG A 86 -14.95 12.53 -2.09
C ARG A 86 -15.23 13.87 -1.42
N ASP A 87 -16.20 13.92 -0.52
CA ASP A 87 -16.76 15.16 0.03
C ASP A 87 -15.78 15.86 0.98
N GLU A 88 -14.90 15.10 1.65
CA GLU A 88 -13.79 15.62 2.46
C GLU A 88 -12.48 15.83 1.67
N GLY A 89 -12.46 15.56 0.37
CA GLY A 89 -11.28 15.76 -0.48
C GLY A 89 -10.09 14.91 -0.10
N ILE A 90 -10.31 13.72 0.51
CA ILE A 90 -9.22 12.90 1.07
C ILE A 90 -8.25 12.44 -0.02
N VAL A 91 -8.76 12.03 -1.19
CA VAL A 91 -7.93 11.58 -2.32
C VAL A 91 -7.04 12.72 -2.82
N GLU A 92 -7.61 13.92 -2.98
CA GLU A 92 -6.85 15.11 -3.42
C GLU A 92 -5.78 15.50 -2.39
N ARG A 93 -6.10 15.43 -1.09
CA ARG A 93 -5.14 15.68 -0.02
C ARG A 93 -3.97 14.69 -0.07
N VAL A 94 -4.22 13.41 -0.34
CA VAL A 94 -3.14 12.42 -0.54
C VAL A 94 -2.30 12.77 -1.76
N LYS A 95 -2.91 13.23 -2.84
CA LYS A 95 -2.20 13.60 -4.08
C LYS A 95 -1.28 14.79 -3.90
N THR A 96 -1.78 15.86 -3.28
CA THR A 96 -1.14 17.18 -3.33
C THR A 96 -0.39 17.56 -2.05
N ASP A 97 -0.69 16.96 -0.91
CA ASP A 97 -0.20 17.36 0.40
C ASP A 97 0.51 16.21 1.12
N ILE A 98 -0.24 15.35 1.81
CA ILE A 98 0.32 14.37 2.75
C ILE A 98 1.10 13.24 2.07
N GLY A 99 0.75 12.86 0.84
CA GLY A 99 1.47 11.84 0.08
C GLY A 99 2.89 12.30 -0.29
N PRO A 100 3.07 13.46 -0.95
CA PRO A 100 4.38 14.05 -1.20
C PRO A 100 5.20 14.25 0.08
N TYR A 101 4.57 14.70 1.17
CA TYR A 101 5.23 14.85 2.47
C TYR A 101 5.77 13.50 2.98
N PHE A 102 4.93 12.47 3.03
CA PHE A 102 5.32 11.13 3.47
C PHE A 102 6.48 10.56 2.64
N GLN A 103 6.39 10.64 1.31
CA GLN A 103 7.42 10.14 0.40
C GLN A 103 8.76 10.86 0.59
N ARG A 104 8.74 12.18 0.79
CA ARG A 104 9.94 12.98 1.05
C ARG A 104 10.55 12.60 2.40
N ARG A 105 9.75 12.60 3.48
CA ARG A 105 10.23 12.28 4.83
C ARG A 105 10.88 10.90 4.92
N LEU A 106 10.31 9.88 4.24
CA LEU A 106 10.92 8.56 4.18
C LEU A 106 12.29 8.59 3.48
N ARG A 107 12.40 9.29 2.35
CA ARG A 107 13.66 9.38 1.61
C ARG A 107 14.72 10.16 2.38
N ASP A 108 14.35 11.25 3.02
CA ASP A 108 15.25 12.07 3.82
C ASP A 108 15.82 11.29 5.01
N ALA A 109 15.00 10.47 5.67
CA ALA A 109 15.40 9.74 6.86
C ALA A 109 16.12 8.42 6.57
N LEU A 110 15.75 7.71 5.51
CA LEU A 110 16.18 6.34 5.24
C LEU A 110 16.91 6.19 3.90
N GLY A 111 16.93 7.21 3.02
CA GLY A 111 17.47 7.11 1.67
C GLY A 111 18.96 6.73 1.63
N ASP A 112 19.74 7.22 2.59
CA ASP A 112 21.18 6.94 2.69
C ASP A 112 21.52 5.96 3.82
N HIS A 113 20.50 5.29 4.39
CA HIS A 113 20.72 4.34 5.46
C HIS A 113 21.48 3.10 4.97
N PRO A 114 22.50 2.59 5.71
CA PRO A 114 23.45 1.56 5.23
C PRO A 114 22.82 0.23 4.84
N ILE A 115 21.64 -0.12 5.38
CA ILE A 115 20.93 -1.36 5.02
C ILE A 115 19.76 -1.11 4.06
N VAL A 116 19.60 0.11 3.51
CA VAL A 116 18.53 0.44 2.57
C VAL A 116 19.06 0.48 1.15
N GLY A 117 18.52 -0.39 0.31
CA GLY A 117 18.85 -0.46 -1.12
C GLY A 117 18.01 0.49 -1.97
N GLU A 118 16.69 0.52 -1.72
CA GLU A 118 15.73 1.30 -2.49
C GLU A 118 14.52 1.67 -1.64
N ILE A 119 13.97 2.86 -1.89
CA ILE A 119 12.66 3.29 -1.41
C ILE A 119 11.78 3.56 -2.62
N ALA A 120 10.74 2.78 -2.80
CA ALA A 120 9.77 2.93 -3.88
C ALA A 120 8.37 3.14 -3.29
N GLY A 121 7.57 4.01 -3.90
CA GLY A 121 6.20 4.28 -3.45
C GLY A 121 5.57 5.48 -4.12
N ALA A 122 4.26 5.63 -3.90
CA ALA A 122 3.45 6.74 -4.37
C ALA A 122 2.36 7.05 -3.33
N GLY A 123 2.01 8.33 -3.17
CA GLY A 123 1.02 8.73 -2.17
C GLY A 123 1.36 8.20 -0.78
N LEU A 124 0.44 7.47 -0.17
CA LEU A 124 0.60 6.88 1.16
C LEU A 124 0.86 5.36 1.12
N VAL A 125 1.60 4.90 0.14
CA VAL A 125 2.15 3.53 0.12
C VAL A 125 3.63 3.58 -0.22
N ALA A 126 4.45 2.85 0.54
CA ALA A 126 5.88 2.76 0.29
C ALA A 126 6.41 1.38 0.64
N GLY A 127 7.44 0.97 -0.10
CA GLY A 127 8.27 -0.19 0.18
C GLY A 127 9.72 0.23 0.35
N VAL A 128 10.35 -0.19 1.44
CA VAL A 128 11.77 0.00 1.70
C VAL A 128 12.45 -1.34 1.52
N GLN A 129 13.23 -1.47 0.46
CA GLN A 129 14.01 -2.68 0.19
C GLN A 129 15.27 -2.68 1.05
N LEU A 130 15.44 -3.68 1.87
CA LEU A 130 16.67 -3.91 2.63
C LEU A 130 17.71 -4.58 1.72
N ALA A 131 18.96 -4.13 1.80
CA ALA A 131 20.05 -4.64 1.00
C ALA A 131 21.35 -4.65 1.81
N ARG A 132 22.19 -5.65 1.54
CA ARG A 132 23.53 -5.79 2.13
C ARG A 132 24.51 -4.80 1.49
N ASP A 133 24.40 -4.63 0.18
CA ASP A 133 25.18 -3.67 -0.60
C ASP A 133 24.26 -3.03 -1.66
N ARG A 134 24.00 -1.73 -1.50
CA ARG A 134 23.17 -0.96 -2.42
C ARG A 134 23.78 -0.86 -3.82
N SER A 135 25.09 -0.67 -3.90
CA SER A 135 25.79 -0.45 -5.17
C SER A 135 25.78 -1.69 -6.06
N ARG A 136 25.84 -2.86 -5.44
CA ARG A 136 25.81 -4.17 -6.10
C ARG A 136 24.40 -4.77 -6.18
N ARG A 137 23.39 -4.14 -5.60
CA ARG A 137 22.03 -4.67 -5.41
C ARG A 137 22.04 -6.04 -4.71
N GLU A 138 23.02 -6.23 -3.83
CA GLU A 138 23.19 -7.48 -3.09
C GLU A 138 22.18 -7.57 -1.95
N ARG A 139 21.42 -8.65 -1.91
CA ARG A 139 20.48 -8.96 -0.82
C ARG A 139 21.19 -9.58 0.36
N PHE A 140 20.54 -9.56 1.51
CA PHE A 140 20.95 -10.41 2.63
C PHE A 140 20.68 -11.88 2.29
N GLY A 141 21.50 -12.80 2.86
CA GLY A 141 21.25 -14.22 2.71
C GLY A 141 19.93 -14.65 3.33
N ALA A 142 19.32 -15.68 2.79
CA ALA A 142 18.04 -16.21 3.30
C ALA A 142 18.12 -16.67 4.77
N ASP A 143 19.31 -17.01 5.24
CA ASP A 143 19.62 -17.36 6.63
C ASP A 143 19.55 -16.19 7.61
N VAL A 144 19.65 -14.96 7.13
CA VAL A 144 19.61 -13.76 7.98
C VAL A 144 18.20 -13.34 8.34
N ASP A 145 17.23 -13.56 7.43
CA ASP A 145 15.82 -13.11 7.57
C ASP A 145 15.69 -11.66 8.07
N ILE A 146 16.41 -10.76 7.40
CA ILE A 146 16.54 -9.35 7.83
C ILE A 146 15.19 -8.64 7.93
N GLY A 147 14.22 -8.98 7.08
CA GLY A 147 12.89 -8.40 7.13
C GLY A 147 12.17 -8.71 8.45
N THR A 148 12.25 -9.94 8.93
CA THR A 148 11.70 -10.33 10.23
C THR A 148 12.41 -9.62 11.37
N ILE A 149 13.74 -9.55 11.34
CA ILE A 149 14.52 -8.82 12.36
C ILE A 149 14.08 -7.36 12.41
N CYS A 150 13.99 -6.69 11.27
CA CYS A 150 13.59 -5.28 11.19
C CYS A 150 12.14 -5.07 11.67
N ARG A 151 11.22 -5.96 11.26
CA ARG A 151 9.82 -5.95 11.72
C ARG A 151 9.73 -6.05 13.23
N ASP A 152 10.49 -6.93 13.84
CA ASP A 152 10.46 -7.16 15.28
C ASP A 152 11.01 -5.95 16.06
N PHE A 153 12.05 -5.27 15.53
CA PHE A 153 12.48 -3.98 16.10
C PHE A 153 11.43 -2.89 15.93
N CYS A 154 10.74 -2.84 14.78
CA CYS A 154 9.60 -1.91 14.60
C CYS A 154 8.52 -2.19 15.65
N PHE A 155 8.09 -3.44 15.78
CA PHE A 155 7.04 -3.84 16.72
C PHE A 155 7.38 -3.49 18.17
N ASN A 156 8.59 -3.82 18.60
CA ASN A 156 9.10 -3.47 19.93
C ASN A 156 9.25 -1.95 20.14
N GLY A 157 9.42 -1.20 19.04
CA GLY A 157 9.42 0.27 19.01
C GLY A 157 8.04 0.92 18.88
N ASN A 158 6.95 0.16 19.08
CA ASN A 158 5.56 0.61 18.91
C ASN A 158 5.27 1.15 17.49
N LEU A 159 5.77 0.45 16.48
CA LEU A 159 5.48 0.69 15.06
C LEU A 159 5.14 -0.63 14.37
N ILE A 160 3.99 -0.69 13.73
CA ILE A 160 3.62 -1.85 12.92
C ILE A 160 4.05 -1.60 11.47
N MET A 161 5.04 -2.36 11.01
CA MET A 161 5.43 -2.46 9.60
C MET A 161 5.35 -3.92 9.17
N ARG A 162 4.90 -4.15 7.94
CA ARG A 162 4.88 -5.49 7.36
C ARG A 162 6.20 -5.79 6.67
N ALA A 163 6.80 -6.93 6.98
CA ALA A 163 7.89 -7.48 6.20
C ALA A 163 7.35 -8.45 5.12
N THR A 164 7.91 -8.39 3.92
CA THR A 164 7.70 -9.37 2.85
C THR A 164 9.07 -9.69 2.25
N GLY A 165 9.66 -10.80 2.68
CA GLY A 165 11.09 -11.04 2.48
C GLY A 165 11.90 -9.86 3.02
N ASP A 166 12.82 -9.35 2.24
CA ASP A 166 13.68 -8.22 2.61
C ASP A 166 13.04 -6.84 2.38
N ARG A 167 11.73 -6.77 2.18
CA ARG A 167 11.04 -5.49 1.93
C ARG A 167 10.10 -5.13 3.09
N MET A 168 10.32 -3.94 3.65
CA MET A 168 9.46 -3.35 4.66
C MET A 168 8.39 -2.49 3.99
N LEU A 169 7.11 -2.71 4.33
CA LEU A 169 5.97 -2.06 3.71
C LEU A 169 5.27 -1.12 4.68
N LEU A 170 4.91 0.07 4.18
CA LEU A 170 4.13 1.09 4.90
C LEU A 170 2.90 1.47 4.07
N SER A 171 1.76 1.52 4.73
CA SER A 171 0.50 2.00 4.16
C SER A 171 -0.37 2.61 5.27
N PRO A 172 -0.01 3.81 5.77
CA PRO A 172 -0.72 4.44 6.87
C PRO A 172 -2.16 4.84 6.47
N PRO A 173 -3.04 5.16 7.43
CA PRO A 173 -4.38 5.67 7.14
C PRO A 173 -4.32 6.91 6.23
N LEU A 174 -5.30 7.05 5.32
CA LEU A 174 -5.35 8.19 4.39
C LEU A 174 -5.55 9.54 5.11
N VAL A 175 -6.10 9.52 6.31
CA VAL A 175 -6.36 10.69 7.16
C VAL A 175 -5.18 11.06 8.07
N ILE A 176 -4.03 10.39 7.92
CA ILE A 176 -2.82 10.66 8.70
C ILE A 176 -2.40 12.12 8.60
N ARG A 177 -1.83 12.67 9.67
CA ARG A 177 -1.30 14.03 9.75
C ARG A 177 0.23 14.02 9.67
N GLU A 178 0.84 15.15 9.35
CA GLU A 178 2.30 15.30 9.24
C GLU A 178 3.03 14.84 10.51
N ALA A 179 2.55 15.24 11.70
CA ALA A 179 3.15 14.82 12.97
C ALA A 179 3.15 13.30 13.18
N GLU A 180 2.11 12.62 12.68
CA GLU A 180 2.03 11.16 12.75
C GLU A 180 2.94 10.49 11.69
N VAL A 181 3.13 11.15 10.54
CA VAL A 181 4.13 10.73 9.54
C VAL A 181 5.54 10.84 10.13
N ASP A 182 5.85 11.96 10.79
CA ASP A 182 7.15 12.16 11.44
C ASP A 182 7.39 11.09 12.52
N GLU A 183 6.40 10.80 13.34
CA GLU A 183 6.49 9.75 14.35
C GLU A 183 6.77 8.36 13.74
N ILE A 184 6.08 8.01 12.64
CA ILE A 184 6.30 6.76 11.91
C ILE A 184 7.74 6.70 11.39
N VAL A 185 8.20 7.76 10.74
CA VAL A 185 9.53 7.83 10.13
C VAL A 185 10.63 7.75 11.18
N ASP A 186 10.49 8.46 12.30
CA ASP A 186 11.45 8.44 13.40
C ASP A 186 11.53 7.06 14.08
N LYS A 187 10.39 6.40 14.28
CA LYS A 187 10.34 5.03 14.81
C LYS A 187 10.95 4.03 13.82
N ALA A 188 10.63 4.16 12.53
CA ALA A 188 11.21 3.33 11.49
C ALA A 188 12.74 3.48 11.48
N LYS A 189 13.25 4.73 11.49
CA LYS A 189 14.69 4.98 11.51
C LYS A 189 15.38 4.27 12.67
N ARG A 190 14.87 4.40 13.90
CA ARG A 190 15.43 3.69 15.07
C ARG A 190 15.44 2.17 14.89
N ALA A 191 14.39 1.60 14.33
CA ALA A 191 14.31 0.16 14.07
C ALA A 191 15.33 -0.29 13.03
N PHE A 192 15.53 0.52 11.97
CA PHE A 192 16.53 0.25 10.94
C PHE A 192 17.97 0.39 11.50
N ASP A 193 18.23 1.41 12.34
CA ASP A 193 19.52 1.54 13.05
C ASP A 193 19.82 0.29 13.89
N ALA A 194 18.85 -0.16 14.72
CA ALA A 194 19.01 -1.36 15.54
C ALA A 194 19.18 -2.64 14.67
N THR A 195 18.49 -2.72 13.54
CA THR A 195 18.64 -3.81 12.58
C THR A 195 20.06 -3.85 12.02
N ALA A 196 20.58 -2.70 11.58
CA ALA A 196 21.95 -2.58 11.06
C ALA A 196 23.00 -3.00 12.10
N GLU A 197 22.85 -2.57 13.35
CA GLU A 197 23.73 -3.02 14.43
C GLU A 197 23.66 -4.54 14.66
N ARG A 198 22.46 -5.10 14.64
CA ARG A 198 22.25 -6.55 14.86
C ARG A 198 22.94 -7.38 13.80
N VAL A 199 22.78 -7.01 12.51
CA VAL A 199 23.39 -7.76 11.40
C VAL A 199 24.88 -7.45 11.23
N GLY A 200 25.34 -6.26 11.64
CA GLY A 200 26.77 -5.90 11.65
C GLY A 200 27.57 -6.64 12.71
N ARG A 201 26.96 -6.99 13.84
CA ARG A 201 27.60 -7.79 14.92
C ARG A 201 27.64 -9.29 14.65
N ALA A 202 26.87 -9.76 13.65
CA ALA A 202 26.84 -11.16 13.28
C ALA A 202 27.90 -11.53 12.21
N ARG A 203 28.74 -10.57 11.84
CA ARG A 203 29.94 -10.73 10.98
C ARG A 203 31.19 -10.79 11.85
#